data_dea7176dd25c003c8f0c47605e616d26
#
_entry.id   dea7176dd25c003c8f0c47605e616d26
#
_cell.length_a   1.000
_cell.length_b   1.000
_cell.length_c   1.000
_cell.angle_alpha   90.00
_cell.angle_beta   90.00
_cell.angle_gamma   90.00
#
_symmetry.space_group_name_H-M   'P 1'
#
loop_
_entity.id
_entity.type
_entity.pdbx_description
1 polymer ?
#
loop_
_entity_poly.entity_id
_entity_poly.type
_entity_poly.pdbx_seq_one_letter_code
_entity_poly.pdbx_strand_id
1 'polypeptide(L)'
;LALEFKKRFPDMFQEYQNICKRQELQLGKPYLYKSLIPPWILNFPTKGHWRAVSRVEDIVKGLEYLVEHYKEWGITSLAIPPLGCGQGQLEWDTVCPVLTHYLSLMDIPVEIYAPWDIPERKIQLEFLNKKTKNTLPEKTKAGLYELNSAWVIIVEILNRIEQQPYHWPVGRTTFQKIAFVATKEGIPTGLNYQKASYGPFAPELKKHITRMVNNGLIEEEPLGKMFKVKTGSTFENIRKKYI
;
A
#
# COMPACT_ATOMS: atom_id res chain seq x y z
N LEU A 1 -11.14 6.59 9.94
CA LEU A 1 -10.16 7.47 10.59
C LEU A 1 -10.16 8.86 9.94
N ALA A 2 -9.81 9.01 8.65
CA ALA A 2 -9.73 10.33 7.99
C ALA A 2 -11.02 11.17 8.09
N LEU A 3 -12.20 10.54 8.00
CA LEU A 3 -13.48 11.24 8.16
C LEU A 3 -13.66 11.80 9.58
N GLU A 4 -13.22 11.06 10.61
CA GLU A 4 -13.30 11.54 11.99
C GLU A 4 -12.33 12.70 12.26
N PHE A 5 -11.12 12.64 11.68
CA PHE A 5 -10.20 13.77 11.75
C PHE A 5 -10.75 15.02 11.05
N LYS A 6 -11.38 14.86 9.88
CA LYS A 6 -12.07 15.98 9.20
C LYS A 6 -13.13 16.63 10.09
N LYS A 7 -13.92 15.83 10.84
CA LYS A 7 -14.97 16.35 11.72
C LYS A 7 -14.40 17.04 12.95
N ARG A 8 -13.37 16.46 13.56
CA ARG A 8 -12.77 16.97 14.80
C ARG A 8 -11.82 18.13 14.59
N PHE A 9 -11.17 18.22 13.43
CA PHE A 9 -10.15 19.21 13.09
C PHE A 9 -10.48 19.86 11.74
N PRO A 10 -11.56 20.66 11.64
CA PRO A 10 -12.01 21.25 10.38
C PRO A 10 -10.97 22.19 9.76
N ASP A 11 -10.26 22.98 10.57
CA ASP A 11 -9.23 23.90 10.09
C ASP A 11 -8.03 23.16 9.49
N MET A 12 -7.57 22.10 10.14
CA MET A 12 -6.56 21.19 9.58
C MET A 12 -7.00 20.62 8.24
N PHE A 13 -8.27 20.19 8.15
CA PHE A 13 -8.80 19.63 6.91
C PHE A 13 -8.86 20.65 5.78
N GLN A 14 -9.23 21.89 6.08
CA GLN A 14 -9.23 22.99 5.12
C GLN A 14 -7.83 23.26 4.58
N GLU A 15 -6.84 23.34 5.45
CA GLU A 15 -5.43 23.54 5.06
C GLU A 15 -4.93 22.35 4.24
N TYR A 16 -5.19 21.12 4.67
CA TYR A 16 -4.87 19.90 3.93
C TYR A 16 -5.45 19.92 2.52
N GLN A 17 -6.73 20.34 2.36
CA GLN A 17 -7.35 20.48 1.03
C GLN A 17 -6.62 21.51 0.14
N ASN A 18 -6.17 22.61 0.72
CA ASN A 18 -5.45 23.65 -0.02
C ASN A 18 -4.07 23.14 -0.49
N ILE A 19 -3.35 22.41 0.37
CA ILE A 19 -2.07 21.76 0.03
C ILE A 19 -2.27 20.75 -1.09
N CYS A 20 -3.33 19.92 -1.02
CA CYS A 20 -3.67 18.99 -2.08
C CYS A 20 -3.98 19.68 -3.41
N LYS A 21 -4.76 20.78 -3.40
CA LYS A 21 -5.07 21.55 -4.61
C LYS A 21 -3.83 22.17 -5.26
N ARG A 22 -2.87 22.60 -4.45
CA ARG A 22 -1.57 23.11 -4.92
C ARG A 22 -0.56 22.03 -5.31
N GLN A 23 -0.94 20.75 -5.15
CA GLN A 23 -0.07 19.59 -5.43
C GLN A 23 1.25 19.58 -4.61
N GLU A 24 1.22 20.19 -3.44
CA GLU A 24 2.38 20.27 -2.52
C GLU A 24 2.53 19.01 -1.67
N LEU A 25 1.45 18.24 -1.48
CA LEU A 25 1.49 17.00 -0.73
C LEU A 25 2.16 15.89 -1.55
N GLN A 26 3.29 15.39 -1.07
CA GLN A 26 4.10 14.39 -1.76
C GLN A 26 4.14 13.07 -0.97
N LEU A 27 4.11 11.94 -1.68
CA LEU A 27 4.41 10.65 -1.06
C LEU A 27 5.81 10.66 -0.44
N GLY A 28 5.94 10.05 0.73
CA GLY A 28 7.20 10.02 1.47
C GLY A 28 7.54 11.32 2.20
N LYS A 29 6.67 12.34 2.18
CA LYS A 29 6.84 13.60 2.93
C LYS A 29 5.60 13.89 3.78
N PRO A 30 5.54 13.42 5.02
CA PRO A 30 4.50 13.80 5.97
C PRO A 30 4.46 15.31 6.20
N TYR A 31 3.26 15.83 6.43
CA TYR A 31 3.01 17.25 6.69
C TYR A 31 2.43 17.44 8.09
N LEU A 32 3.08 18.24 8.93
CA LEU A 32 2.65 18.52 10.29
C LEU A 32 1.78 19.80 10.35
N TYR A 33 0.52 19.62 10.72
CA TYR A 33 -0.38 20.72 11.10
C TYR A 33 -0.24 21.02 12.58
N LYS A 34 0.21 22.24 12.91
CA LYS A 34 0.36 22.72 14.30
C LYS A 34 -0.84 23.58 14.65
N SER A 35 -1.73 23.06 15.50
CA SER A 35 -2.80 23.83 16.13
C SER A 35 -2.29 24.62 17.34
N LEU A 36 -2.98 25.69 17.70
CA LEU A 36 -2.67 26.46 18.92
C LEU A 36 -2.80 25.60 20.20
N ILE A 37 -3.76 24.68 20.21
CA ILE A 37 -4.00 23.75 21.31
C ILE A 37 -3.71 22.33 20.81
N PRO A 38 -2.84 21.56 21.47
CA PRO A 38 -2.63 20.14 21.11
C PRO A 38 -3.93 19.31 21.12
N PRO A 39 -3.98 18.19 20.37
CA PRO A 39 -2.88 17.58 19.65
C PRO A 39 -2.58 18.21 18.29
N TRP A 40 -1.33 18.18 17.87
CA TRP A 40 -0.95 18.47 16.50
C TRP A 40 -1.26 17.26 15.60
N ILE A 41 -1.52 17.49 14.33
CA ILE A 41 -1.91 16.43 13.40
C ILE A 41 -0.84 16.24 12.34
N LEU A 42 -0.23 15.06 12.33
CA LEU A 42 0.70 14.64 11.28
C LEU A 42 -0.07 13.99 10.13
N ASN A 43 -0.21 14.69 9.03
CA ASN A 43 -0.80 14.17 7.80
C ASN A 43 0.24 13.31 7.08
N PHE A 44 0.03 11.99 7.06
CA PHE A 44 0.95 11.02 6.47
C PHE A 44 0.39 10.48 5.15
N PRO A 45 0.92 10.89 3.97
CA PRO A 45 0.43 10.44 2.68
C PRO A 45 0.78 8.97 2.43
N THR A 46 -0.22 8.10 2.45
CA THR A 46 -0.04 6.67 2.20
C THR A 46 -0.40 6.25 0.78
N LYS A 47 -0.89 7.18 -0.05
CA LYS A 47 -1.33 6.94 -1.43
C LYS A 47 -1.14 8.18 -2.29
N GLY A 48 -0.68 8.01 -3.52
CA GLY A 48 -0.63 9.08 -4.51
C GLY A 48 -2.00 9.45 -5.10
N HIS A 49 -2.96 8.53 -5.05
CA HIS A 49 -4.33 8.76 -5.49
C HIS A 49 -5.29 7.95 -4.61
N TRP A 50 -6.48 8.47 -4.31
CA TRP A 50 -7.41 7.84 -3.37
C TRP A 50 -7.87 6.42 -3.77
N ARG A 51 -7.89 6.10 -5.07
CA ARG A 51 -8.19 4.75 -5.60
C ARG A 51 -6.99 3.83 -5.67
N ALA A 52 -5.76 4.36 -5.58
CA ALA A 52 -4.55 3.54 -5.65
C ALA A 52 -4.43 2.61 -4.44
N VAL A 53 -3.64 1.55 -4.57
CA VAL A 53 -3.17 0.76 -3.43
C VAL A 53 -2.03 1.52 -2.73
N SER A 54 -1.81 1.24 -1.44
CA SER A 54 -0.63 1.75 -0.74
C SER A 54 0.59 0.93 -1.09
N ARG A 55 1.76 1.58 -1.12
CA ARG A 55 3.06 0.92 -1.29
C ARG A 55 3.84 0.98 0.01
N VAL A 56 4.45 -0.12 0.40
CA VAL A 56 5.31 -0.17 1.60
C VAL A 56 6.49 0.78 1.45
N GLU A 57 7.04 0.91 0.24
CA GLU A 57 8.11 1.85 -0.09
C GLU A 57 7.75 3.31 0.25
N ASP A 58 6.50 3.73 -0.01
CA ASP A 58 6.04 5.09 0.30
C ASP A 58 5.88 5.30 1.82
N ILE A 59 5.49 4.23 2.55
CA ILE A 59 5.46 4.25 4.01
C ILE A 59 6.87 4.38 4.57
N VAL A 60 7.84 3.62 4.06
CA VAL A 60 9.25 3.67 4.45
C VAL A 60 9.80 5.09 4.27
N LYS A 61 9.68 5.66 3.06
CA LYS A 61 10.14 7.03 2.78
C LYS A 61 9.54 8.06 3.74
N GLY A 62 8.24 7.93 4.04
CA GLY A 62 7.57 8.84 4.98
C GLY A 62 8.06 8.68 6.41
N LEU A 63 8.40 7.47 6.84
CA LEU A 63 8.95 7.20 8.16
C LEU A 63 10.40 7.70 8.27
N GLU A 64 11.22 7.50 7.24
CA GLU A 64 12.58 8.07 7.15
C GLU A 64 12.54 9.59 7.30
N TYR A 65 11.66 10.24 6.53
CA TYR A 65 11.46 11.69 6.61
C TYR A 65 10.99 12.15 7.99
N LEU A 66 10.07 11.40 8.62
CA LEU A 66 9.60 11.70 9.98
C LEU A 66 10.73 11.60 11.01
N VAL A 67 11.53 10.53 10.96
CA VAL A 67 12.68 10.30 11.87
C VAL A 67 13.74 11.40 11.72
N GLU A 68 13.93 11.92 10.51
CA GLU A 68 14.86 13.01 10.25
C GLU A 68 14.37 14.35 10.82
N HIS A 69 13.06 14.64 10.76
CA HIS A 69 12.52 15.98 11.02
C HIS A 69 11.77 16.13 12.37
N TYR A 70 11.45 15.05 13.10
CA TYR A 70 10.57 15.16 14.27
C TYR A 70 11.08 16.09 15.36
N LYS A 71 12.42 16.16 15.58
CA LYS A 71 13.04 17.06 16.56
C LYS A 71 12.90 18.51 16.13
N GLU A 72 13.18 18.83 14.88
CA GLU A 72 13.01 20.16 14.30
C GLU A 72 11.54 20.61 14.38
N TRP A 73 10.63 19.69 14.15
CA TRP A 73 9.22 19.97 14.29
C TRP A 73 8.73 20.15 15.73
N GLY A 74 9.53 19.76 16.71
CA GLY A 74 9.19 19.83 18.12
C GLY A 74 8.18 18.79 18.57
N ILE A 75 8.14 17.62 17.89
CA ILE A 75 7.30 16.49 18.29
C ILE A 75 7.91 15.83 19.52
N THR A 76 7.15 15.77 20.61
CA THR A 76 7.59 15.20 21.91
C THR A 76 6.93 13.86 22.25
N SER A 77 5.87 13.50 21.54
CA SER A 77 5.21 12.19 21.59
C SER A 77 4.43 11.96 20.31
N LEU A 78 4.19 10.69 19.95
CA LEU A 78 3.49 10.33 18.73
C LEU A 78 2.53 9.16 18.95
N ALA A 79 1.31 9.30 18.44
CA ALA A 79 0.36 8.20 18.29
C ALA A 79 0.17 7.91 16.80
N ILE A 80 0.41 6.68 16.36
CA ILE A 80 0.39 6.32 14.94
C ILE A 80 -0.59 5.17 14.65
N PRO A 81 -1.50 5.33 13.69
CA PRO A 81 -2.41 4.27 13.28
C PRO A 81 -1.71 3.26 12.35
N PRO A 82 -2.36 2.12 11.99
CA PRO A 82 -1.81 1.13 11.06
C PRO A 82 -1.76 1.69 9.63
N LEU A 83 -0.69 2.38 9.28
CA LEU A 83 -0.50 3.08 8.01
C LEU A 83 -0.72 2.16 6.81
N GLY A 84 -1.61 2.55 5.91
CA GLY A 84 -1.89 1.81 4.68
C GLY A 84 -2.70 0.52 4.85
N CYS A 85 -2.98 0.03 6.08
CA CYS A 85 -3.66 -1.25 6.32
C CYS A 85 -5.18 -1.21 6.08
N GLY A 86 -5.80 -0.03 6.05
CA GLY A 86 -7.23 0.11 5.74
C GLY A 86 -7.49 0.10 4.23
N GLN A 87 -7.94 1.23 3.69
CA GLN A 87 -8.22 1.39 2.26
C GLN A 87 -6.98 1.23 1.35
N GLY A 88 -5.78 1.22 1.93
CA GLY A 88 -4.52 0.94 1.23
C GLY A 88 -4.26 -0.55 0.97
N GLN A 89 -4.93 -1.43 1.71
CA GLN A 89 -4.87 -2.90 1.59
C GLN A 89 -3.50 -3.51 1.91
N LEU A 90 -2.62 -2.79 2.62
CA LEU A 90 -1.39 -3.38 3.14
C LEU A 90 -1.71 -4.33 4.30
N GLU A 91 -0.92 -5.37 4.42
CA GLU A 91 -1.06 -6.34 5.51
C GLU A 91 -0.31 -5.85 6.75
N TRP A 92 -0.96 -5.98 7.92
CA TRP A 92 -0.36 -5.59 9.19
C TRP A 92 0.99 -6.29 9.44
N ASP A 93 1.06 -7.59 9.13
CA ASP A 93 2.27 -8.40 9.28
C ASP A 93 3.48 -7.85 8.49
N THR A 94 3.22 -7.06 7.44
CA THR A 94 4.26 -6.39 6.65
C THR A 94 4.55 -4.99 7.15
N VAL A 95 3.51 -4.23 7.54
CA VAL A 95 3.65 -2.83 7.94
C VAL A 95 4.17 -2.69 9.37
N CYS A 96 3.73 -3.55 10.28
CA CYS A 96 4.08 -3.46 11.69
C CYS A 96 5.60 -3.51 11.95
N PRO A 97 6.37 -4.45 11.37
CA PRO A 97 7.82 -4.46 11.52
C PRO A 97 8.51 -3.19 11.01
N VAL A 98 7.98 -2.62 9.91
CA VAL A 98 8.50 -1.36 9.34
C VAL A 98 8.25 -0.20 10.31
N LEU A 99 7.02 -0.07 10.82
CA LEU A 99 6.68 0.94 11.82
C LEU A 99 7.57 0.80 13.06
N THR A 100 7.67 -0.41 13.61
CA THR A 100 8.45 -0.68 14.82
C THR A 100 9.93 -0.31 14.62
N HIS A 101 10.51 -0.66 13.47
CA HIS A 101 11.90 -0.34 13.18
C HIS A 101 12.16 1.17 13.17
N TYR A 102 11.47 1.90 12.29
CA TYR A 102 11.73 3.34 12.13
C TYR A 102 11.35 4.15 13.36
N LEU A 103 10.23 3.83 14.00
CA LEU A 103 9.77 4.56 15.18
C LEU A 103 10.61 4.29 16.43
N SER A 104 11.29 3.14 16.52
CA SER A 104 12.26 2.88 17.59
C SER A 104 13.54 3.73 17.49
N LEU A 105 13.78 4.38 16.37
CA LEU A 105 14.89 5.34 16.19
C LEU A 105 14.57 6.73 16.77
N MET A 106 13.30 6.96 17.14
CA MET A 106 12.88 8.23 17.75
C MET A 106 13.05 8.18 19.26
N ASP A 107 13.67 9.21 19.81
CA ASP A 107 13.92 9.36 21.27
C ASP A 107 12.73 10.07 21.95
N ILE A 108 11.52 9.57 21.72
CA ILE A 108 10.27 10.06 22.27
C ILE A 108 9.30 8.90 22.53
N PRO A 109 8.31 9.04 23.41
CA PRO A 109 7.21 8.08 23.53
C PRO A 109 6.43 7.94 22.23
N VAL A 110 6.28 6.70 21.73
CA VAL A 110 5.50 6.39 20.53
C VAL A 110 4.50 5.27 20.82
N GLU A 111 3.24 5.51 20.49
CA GLU A 111 2.15 4.54 20.57
C GLU A 111 1.77 4.07 19.15
N ILE A 112 1.93 2.78 18.88
CA ILE A 112 1.53 2.16 17.61
C ILE A 112 0.21 1.42 17.80
N TYR A 113 -0.82 1.84 17.08
CA TYR A 113 -2.14 1.21 17.12
C TYR A 113 -2.25 0.14 16.03
N ALA A 114 -2.61 -1.09 16.43
CA ALA A 114 -2.89 -2.19 15.51
C ALA A 114 -4.30 -2.09 14.91
N PRO A 115 -4.58 -2.73 13.76
CA PRO A 115 -5.96 -2.95 13.32
C PRO A 115 -6.77 -3.72 14.36
N TRP A 116 -8.07 -3.46 14.45
CA TRP A 116 -8.96 -4.01 15.48
C TRP A 116 -9.04 -5.53 15.53
N ASP A 117 -8.90 -6.19 14.39
CA ASP A 117 -9.05 -7.64 14.21
C ASP A 117 -7.74 -8.43 14.39
N ILE A 118 -6.65 -7.77 14.80
CA ILE A 118 -5.35 -8.41 14.94
C ILE A 118 -5.28 -9.19 16.27
N PRO A 119 -4.92 -10.49 16.24
CA PRO A 119 -4.72 -11.27 17.46
C PRO A 119 -3.63 -10.67 18.35
N GLU A 120 -3.85 -10.67 19.67
CA GLU A 120 -2.95 -10.08 20.66
C GLU A 120 -1.51 -10.56 20.54
N ARG A 121 -1.29 -11.85 20.23
CA ARG A 121 0.05 -12.41 19.97
C ARG A 121 0.86 -11.68 18.88
N LYS A 122 0.18 -11.02 17.94
CA LYS A 122 0.82 -10.29 16.83
C LYS A 122 1.21 -8.84 17.18
N ILE A 123 0.88 -8.40 18.38
CA ILE A 123 1.26 -7.08 18.90
C ILE A 123 2.26 -7.19 20.05
N GLN A 124 2.65 -8.40 20.44
CA GLN A 124 3.67 -8.60 21.48
C GLN A 124 5.07 -8.27 20.98
N LEU A 125 5.90 -7.66 21.84
CA LEU A 125 7.25 -7.21 21.51
C LEU A 125 8.16 -8.33 20.96
N GLU A 126 8.01 -9.56 21.44
CA GLU A 126 8.79 -10.72 20.95
C GLU A 126 8.47 -11.02 19.47
N PHE A 127 7.21 -10.96 19.10
CA PHE A 127 6.77 -11.15 17.73
C PHE A 127 7.28 -10.02 16.82
N LEU A 128 7.19 -8.78 17.30
CA LEU A 128 7.64 -7.58 16.58
C LEU A 128 9.15 -7.63 16.34
N ASN A 129 9.95 -7.91 17.36
CA ASN A 129 11.40 -8.00 17.28
C ASN A 129 11.88 -9.15 16.37
N LYS A 130 11.19 -10.29 16.39
CA LYS A 130 11.55 -11.45 15.57
C LYS A 130 11.32 -11.18 14.08
N LYS A 131 10.26 -10.46 13.73
CA LYS A 131 9.98 -10.07 12.34
C LYS A 131 10.84 -8.91 11.84
N THR A 132 11.17 -7.94 12.70
CA THR A 132 11.99 -6.79 12.32
C THR A 132 13.37 -7.22 11.80
N LYS A 133 13.98 -8.25 12.38
CA LYS A 133 15.27 -8.81 11.90
C LYS A 133 15.18 -9.44 10.48
N ASN A 134 14.01 -9.88 10.05
CA ASN A 134 13.83 -10.62 8.78
C ASN A 134 13.11 -9.82 7.68
N THR A 135 12.58 -8.63 7.97
CA THR A 135 11.62 -7.95 7.08
C THR A 135 12.01 -6.52 6.71
N LEU A 136 13.18 -6.03 7.15
CA LEU A 136 13.67 -4.76 6.63
C LEU A 136 13.91 -4.94 5.13
N PRO A 137 13.25 -4.18 4.27
CA PRO A 137 13.46 -4.27 2.84
C PRO A 137 14.87 -3.77 2.54
N GLU A 138 15.85 -4.68 2.50
CA GLU A 138 16.99 -4.42 1.65
C GLU A 138 16.41 -4.15 0.26
N LYS A 139 16.42 -2.92 -0.15
CA LYS A 139 16.21 -2.27 -1.46
C LYS A 139 15.55 -3.05 -2.62
N THR A 140 15.06 -4.28 -2.43
CA THR A 140 14.46 -5.09 -3.48
C THR A 140 12.98 -5.35 -3.20
N LYS A 141 12.10 -4.85 -4.08
CA LYS A 141 10.65 -5.10 -4.06
C LYS A 141 10.31 -6.59 -4.15
N ALA A 142 11.20 -7.39 -4.75
CA ALA A 142 10.99 -8.82 -4.94
C ALA A 142 11.06 -9.58 -3.60
N GLY A 143 9.96 -10.27 -3.24
CA GLY A 143 9.90 -11.13 -2.06
C GLY A 143 9.22 -10.53 -0.83
N LEU A 144 8.69 -9.31 -0.92
CA LEU A 144 7.94 -8.69 0.19
C LEU A 144 6.69 -9.49 0.59
N TYR A 145 6.02 -10.07 -0.41
CA TYR A 145 4.90 -10.99 -0.22
C TYR A 145 5.16 -12.29 -0.95
N GLU A 146 4.71 -13.40 -0.36
CA GLU A 146 4.69 -14.68 -1.06
C GLU A 146 3.72 -14.61 -2.26
N LEU A 147 4.22 -14.91 -3.44
CA LEU A 147 3.46 -14.92 -4.69
C LEU A 147 3.08 -16.36 -5.06
N ASN A 148 1.81 -16.57 -5.36
CA ASN A 148 1.35 -17.81 -5.98
C ASN A 148 1.71 -17.80 -7.48
N SER A 149 2.18 -18.93 -8.01
CA SER A 149 2.52 -19.14 -9.44
C SER A 149 1.36 -18.75 -10.37
N ALA A 150 0.11 -18.95 -9.97
CA ALA A 150 -1.07 -18.55 -10.74
C ALA A 150 -1.04 -17.05 -11.10
N TRP A 151 -0.57 -16.20 -10.21
CA TRP A 151 -0.49 -14.76 -10.46
C TRP A 151 0.63 -14.40 -11.43
N VAL A 152 1.73 -15.14 -11.42
CA VAL A 152 2.80 -14.99 -12.42
C VAL A 152 2.29 -15.33 -13.81
N ILE A 153 1.49 -16.40 -13.94
CA ILE A 153 0.85 -16.79 -15.22
C ILE A 153 -0.12 -15.70 -15.70
N ILE A 154 -0.94 -15.12 -14.81
CA ILE A 154 -1.86 -14.04 -15.17
C ILE A 154 -1.09 -12.81 -15.65
N VAL A 155 0.03 -12.48 -15.03
CA VAL A 155 0.86 -11.35 -15.46
C VAL A 155 1.61 -11.69 -16.75
N GLU A 156 1.94 -12.97 -17.03
CA GLU A 156 2.44 -13.37 -18.35
C GLU A 156 1.40 -13.16 -19.45
N ILE A 157 0.12 -13.44 -19.18
CA ILE A 157 -0.97 -13.11 -20.13
C ILE A 157 -1.03 -11.59 -20.38
N LEU A 158 -0.93 -10.79 -19.30
CA LEU A 158 -0.86 -9.33 -19.42
C LEU A 158 0.31 -8.88 -20.28
N ASN A 159 1.51 -9.43 -20.03
CA ASN A 159 2.71 -9.14 -20.78
C ASN A 159 2.55 -9.45 -22.27
N ARG A 160 1.98 -10.59 -22.62
CA ARG A 160 1.69 -10.94 -24.03
C ARG A 160 0.70 -10.01 -24.69
N ILE A 161 -0.30 -9.50 -23.96
CA ILE A 161 -1.23 -8.48 -24.46
C ILE A 161 -0.46 -7.18 -24.72
N GLU A 162 0.42 -6.76 -23.81
CA GLU A 162 1.22 -5.53 -23.96
C GLU A 162 2.20 -5.58 -25.13
N GLN A 163 2.66 -6.77 -25.52
CA GLN A 163 3.54 -6.98 -26.67
C GLN A 163 2.83 -6.93 -28.02
N GLN A 164 1.49 -6.95 -28.05
CA GLN A 164 0.75 -6.84 -29.31
C GLN A 164 0.85 -5.41 -29.86
N PRO A 165 1.08 -5.24 -31.17
CA PRO A 165 1.27 -3.90 -31.78
C PRO A 165 0.04 -3.00 -31.63
N TYR A 166 -1.16 -3.58 -31.55
CA TYR A 166 -2.41 -2.86 -31.36
C TYR A 166 -3.20 -3.47 -30.19
N HIS A 167 -2.97 -2.92 -28.98
CA HIS A 167 -3.70 -3.36 -27.79
C HIS A 167 -4.32 -2.16 -27.05
N TRP A 168 -5.48 -2.39 -26.46
CA TRP A 168 -6.09 -1.42 -25.55
C TRP A 168 -5.42 -1.48 -24.18
N PRO A 169 -5.30 -0.34 -23.49
CA PRO A 169 -4.80 -0.33 -22.12
C PRO A 169 -5.61 -1.27 -21.23
N VAL A 170 -4.93 -2.17 -20.53
CA VAL A 170 -5.58 -3.09 -19.59
C VAL A 170 -5.88 -2.34 -18.30
N GLY A 171 -7.15 -2.03 -18.05
CA GLY A 171 -7.61 -1.47 -16.78
C GLY A 171 -7.90 -2.56 -15.74
N ARG A 172 -8.12 -2.18 -14.47
CA ARG A 172 -8.46 -3.13 -13.40
C ARG A 172 -9.65 -4.04 -13.73
N THR A 173 -10.69 -3.51 -14.40
CA THR A 173 -11.84 -4.31 -14.81
C THR A 173 -11.46 -5.36 -15.86
N THR A 174 -10.61 -4.99 -16.82
CA THR A 174 -10.11 -5.93 -17.84
C THR A 174 -9.18 -6.96 -17.20
N PHE A 175 -8.29 -6.53 -16.31
CA PHE A 175 -7.40 -7.42 -15.56
C PHE A 175 -8.19 -8.45 -14.72
N GLN A 176 -9.30 -8.03 -14.10
CA GLN A 176 -10.21 -8.95 -13.40
C GLN A 176 -10.86 -9.96 -14.33
N LYS A 177 -11.22 -9.57 -15.56
CA LYS A 177 -11.77 -10.50 -16.57
C LYS A 177 -10.71 -11.48 -17.05
N ILE A 178 -9.47 -11.05 -17.24
CA ILE A 178 -8.33 -11.94 -17.54
C ILE A 178 -8.17 -12.98 -16.42
N ALA A 179 -8.15 -12.55 -15.16
CA ALA A 179 -8.07 -13.45 -14.01
C ALA A 179 -9.28 -14.41 -13.93
N PHE A 180 -10.48 -13.96 -14.27
CA PHE A 180 -11.67 -14.80 -14.32
C PHE A 180 -11.57 -15.90 -15.39
N VAL A 181 -11.21 -15.54 -16.61
CA VAL A 181 -11.03 -16.51 -17.70
C VAL A 181 -9.95 -17.51 -17.33
N ALA A 182 -8.80 -17.04 -16.85
CA ALA A 182 -7.71 -17.90 -16.38
C ALA A 182 -8.16 -18.89 -15.31
N THR A 183 -9.00 -18.44 -14.34
CA THR A 183 -9.57 -19.32 -13.32
C THR A 183 -10.48 -20.38 -13.92
N LYS A 184 -11.29 -20.02 -14.91
CA LYS A 184 -12.19 -20.96 -15.62
C LYS A 184 -11.41 -21.99 -16.46
N GLU A 185 -10.26 -21.62 -17.00
CA GLU A 185 -9.33 -22.52 -17.70
C GLU A 185 -8.45 -23.35 -16.75
N GLY A 186 -8.72 -23.33 -15.44
CA GLY A 186 -8.09 -24.21 -14.46
C GLY A 186 -6.87 -23.61 -13.74
N ILE A 187 -6.53 -22.33 -13.93
CA ILE A 187 -5.46 -21.68 -13.16
C ILE A 187 -5.96 -21.41 -11.75
N PRO A 188 -5.28 -21.93 -10.69
CA PRO A 188 -5.78 -21.85 -9.31
C PRO A 188 -5.52 -20.47 -8.69
N THR A 189 -6.30 -19.46 -9.09
CA THR A 189 -6.14 -18.08 -8.60
C THR A 189 -6.56 -17.89 -7.15
N GLY A 190 -7.38 -18.79 -6.60
CA GLY A 190 -7.97 -18.67 -5.28
C GLY A 190 -9.07 -17.62 -5.16
N LEU A 191 -9.58 -17.08 -6.29
CA LEU A 191 -10.62 -16.07 -6.30
C LEU A 191 -12.01 -16.67 -6.36
N ASN A 192 -12.90 -16.10 -5.54
CA ASN A 192 -14.33 -16.40 -5.56
C ASN A 192 -15.08 -15.31 -6.33
N TYR A 193 -15.71 -15.70 -7.45
CA TYR A 193 -16.39 -14.75 -8.31
C TYR A 193 -17.89 -14.69 -8.04
N GLN A 194 -18.42 -13.48 -8.02
CA GLN A 194 -19.84 -13.18 -7.95
C GLN A 194 -20.26 -12.29 -9.14
N LYS A 195 -21.55 -12.30 -9.46
CA LYS A 195 -22.10 -11.44 -10.51
C LYS A 195 -22.14 -9.99 -10.02
N ALA A 196 -21.63 -9.07 -10.82
CA ALA A 196 -21.70 -7.63 -10.58
C ALA A 196 -22.04 -6.86 -11.85
N SER A 197 -22.27 -5.55 -11.75
CA SER A 197 -22.73 -4.69 -12.84
C SER A 197 -21.85 -4.72 -14.10
N TYR A 198 -20.54 -4.95 -13.92
CA TYR A 198 -19.58 -4.99 -15.04
C TYR A 198 -19.06 -6.40 -15.35
N GLY A 199 -19.78 -7.43 -14.90
CA GLY A 199 -19.43 -8.83 -15.11
C GLY A 199 -18.91 -9.52 -13.85
N PRO A 200 -18.11 -10.60 -13.99
CA PRO A 200 -17.56 -11.35 -12.86
C PRO A 200 -16.71 -10.44 -11.95
N PHE A 201 -16.97 -10.50 -10.66
CA PHE A 201 -16.28 -9.68 -9.64
C PHE A 201 -15.79 -10.53 -8.48
N ALA A 202 -14.53 -10.35 -8.09
CA ALA A 202 -13.93 -10.96 -6.93
C ALA A 202 -13.37 -9.85 -6.01
N PRO A 203 -13.96 -9.60 -4.83
CA PRO A 203 -13.50 -8.56 -3.90
C PRO A 203 -12.02 -8.75 -3.49
N GLU A 204 -11.60 -9.99 -3.35
CA GLU A 204 -10.25 -10.40 -2.92
C GLU A 204 -9.17 -9.98 -3.93
N LEU A 205 -9.52 -9.77 -5.20
CA LEU A 205 -8.56 -9.37 -6.23
C LEU A 205 -7.79 -8.10 -5.85
N LYS A 206 -8.43 -7.16 -5.15
CA LYS A 206 -7.76 -5.93 -4.71
C LYS A 206 -6.56 -6.22 -3.80
N LYS A 207 -6.67 -7.22 -2.92
CA LYS A 207 -5.57 -7.67 -2.06
C LYS A 207 -4.43 -8.28 -2.89
N HIS A 208 -4.76 -9.09 -3.89
CA HIS A 208 -3.75 -9.65 -4.80
C HIS A 208 -3.05 -8.58 -5.65
N ILE A 209 -3.79 -7.59 -6.15
CA ILE A 209 -3.20 -6.43 -6.83
C ILE A 209 -2.22 -5.72 -5.90
N THR A 210 -2.58 -5.48 -4.64
CA THR A 210 -1.69 -4.85 -3.65
C THR A 210 -0.40 -5.64 -3.46
N ARG A 211 -0.48 -6.97 -3.34
CA ARG A 211 0.70 -7.85 -3.23
C ARG A 211 1.57 -7.79 -4.49
N MET A 212 0.95 -7.87 -5.67
CA MET A 212 1.67 -7.81 -6.94
C MET A 212 2.37 -6.47 -7.16
N VAL A 213 1.70 -5.35 -6.83
CA VAL A 213 2.28 -4.01 -6.92
C VAL A 213 3.46 -3.86 -5.96
N ASN A 214 3.32 -4.32 -4.71
CA ASN A 214 4.37 -4.20 -3.71
C ASN A 214 5.56 -5.14 -3.96
N ASN A 215 5.36 -6.24 -4.70
CA ASN A 215 6.45 -7.08 -5.20
C ASN A 215 7.06 -6.57 -6.52
N GLY A 216 6.50 -5.52 -7.10
CA GLY A 216 6.93 -5.01 -8.40
C GLY A 216 6.57 -5.91 -9.58
N LEU A 217 5.66 -6.89 -9.39
CA LEU A 217 5.22 -7.81 -10.44
C LEU A 217 4.31 -7.11 -11.47
N ILE A 218 3.48 -6.17 -11.00
CA ILE A 218 2.70 -5.25 -11.81
C ILE A 218 2.89 -3.81 -11.34
N GLU A 219 2.57 -2.88 -12.22
CA GLU A 219 2.47 -1.46 -11.91
C GLU A 219 1.10 -0.92 -12.27
N GLU A 220 0.63 0.07 -11.52
CA GLU A 220 -0.62 0.78 -11.80
C GLU A 220 -0.31 2.25 -12.12
N GLU A 221 -0.72 2.69 -13.31
CA GLU A 221 -0.58 4.08 -13.76
C GLU A 221 -1.95 4.74 -13.89
N PRO A 222 -2.13 5.96 -13.39
CA PRO A 222 -3.34 6.73 -13.64
C PRO A 222 -3.49 7.01 -15.14
N LEU A 223 -4.67 6.72 -15.69
CA LEU A 223 -5.04 7.03 -17.07
C LEU A 223 -6.42 7.68 -17.08
N GLY A 224 -6.49 8.99 -16.98
CA GLY A 224 -7.73 9.74 -16.81
C GLY A 224 -8.49 9.29 -15.55
N LYS A 225 -9.70 8.75 -15.73
CA LYS A 225 -10.54 8.25 -14.62
C LYS A 225 -10.27 6.79 -14.21
N MET A 226 -9.36 6.10 -14.89
CA MET A 226 -9.04 4.69 -14.67
C MET A 226 -7.58 4.49 -14.30
N PHE A 227 -7.20 3.27 -13.91
CA PHE A 227 -5.82 2.83 -13.78
C PHE A 227 -5.51 1.84 -14.89
N LYS A 228 -4.41 2.07 -15.60
CA LYS A 228 -3.77 1.09 -16.46
C LYS A 228 -2.95 0.15 -15.55
N VAL A 229 -3.14 -1.14 -15.71
CA VAL A 229 -2.31 -2.19 -15.11
C VAL A 229 -1.32 -2.64 -16.18
N LYS A 230 -0.03 -2.67 -15.82
CA LYS A 230 1.04 -3.13 -16.70
C LYS A 230 2.01 -4.03 -15.97
N THR A 231 2.85 -4.75 -16.71
CA THR A 231 3.93 -5.54 -16.14
C THR A 231 4.91 -4.65 -15.37
N GLY A 232 5.34 -5.13 -14.20
CA GLY A 232 6.22 -4.40 -13.31
C GLY A 232 7.70 -4.76 -13.50
N SER A 233 8.57 -3.99 -12.87
CA SER A 233 10.03 -4.07 -13.03
C SER A 233 10.66 -5.40 -12.58
N THR A 234 9.98 -6.17 -11.71
CA THR A 234 10.49 -7.47 -11.23
C THR A 234 9.94 -8.66 -12.00
N PHE A 235 9.01 -8.43 -12.94
CA PHE A 235 8.31 -9.51 -13.63
C PHE A 235 9.25 -10.51 -14.31
N GLU A 236 10.20 -10.05 -15.12
CA GLU A 236 11.12 -10.93 -15.84
C GLU A 236 11.96 -11.82 -14.91
N ASN A 237 12.40 -11.28 -13.77
CA ASN A 237 13.17 -12.03 -12.78
C ASN A 237 12.31 -13.08 -12.06
N ILE A 238 11.05 -12.73 -11.76
CA ILE A 238 10.10 -13.63 -11.10
C ILE A 238 9.64 -14.71 -12.09
N ARG A 239 9.32 -14.34 -13.32
CA ARG A 239 8.93 -15.26 -14.41
C ARG A 239 9.89 -16.43 -14.55
N LYS A 240 11.20 -16.16 -14.62
CA LYS A 240 12.26 -17.20 -14.77
C LYS A 240 12.28 -18.23 -13.64
N LYS A 241 11.64 -17.95 -12.49
CA LYS A 241 11.57 -18.89 -11.35
C LYS A 241 10.33 -19.77 -11.40
N TYR A 242 9.32 -19.42 -12.19
CA TYR A 242 8.01 -20.07 -12.19
C TYR A 242 7.60 -20.64 -13.55
N ILE A 243 8.19 -20.18 -14.63
CA ILE A 243 7.96 -20.57 -16.01
C ILE A 243 9.30 -20.85 -16.69
#